data_f6e8cdf767643ed988d0585f90d76c33
#
_entry.id   f6e8cdf767643ed988d0585f90d76c33
#
_cell.length_a   1.000
_cell.length_b   1.000
_cell.length_c   1.000
_cell.angle_alpha   90.00
_cell.angle_beta   90.00
_cell.angle_gamma   90.00
#
_symmetry.space_group_name_H-M   'P 1'
#
loop_
_entity.id
_entity.type
_entity.pdbx_description
1 polymer ?
#
loop_
_entity_poly.entity_id
_entity_poly.type
_entity_poly.pdbx_seq_one_letter_code
_entity_poly.pdbx_strand_id
1 'polypeptide(L)'
;MTVLVPAPRPGGGTGTARDVIQSAPMPPLHIGSGNVRLPGWTNVDVQALPGVDVIADVSKGLGFAETASAEAVFAEHFLEHLAVDDALGFLLEVHRVLVPGAWVRLSTPNLDWVWRSHYRVEGEPAEKREAALAINRAFRGWRHQFLWNREMLAAALDGAGFDAVRWCRRGESELPLFRDLERHDTYGDSDDLPHILIAEARKGEPTPERLEALRGAIQDGFLDHMKD
;
A
#
# COMPACT_ATOMS: atom_id res chain seq x y z
N MET A 1 -71.61 31.39 -28.71
CA MET A 1 -71.24 30.03 -28.33
C MET A 1 -69.72 29.99 -28.34
N THR A 2 -69.11 30.21 -27.17
CA THR A 2 -67.69 30.30 -27.01
C THR A 2 -67.22 28.95 -26.42
N VAL A 3 -66.39 28.25 -27.17
CA VAL A 3 -65.84 26.94 -26.74
C VAL A 3 -64.60 27.20 -25.90
N LEU A 4 -64.60 26.80 -24.63
CA LEU A 4 -63.48 26.81 -23.71
C LEU A 4 -62.63 25.61 -23.99
N VAL A 5 -61.31 25.84 -24.33
CA VAL A 5 -60.29 24.85 -24.44
C VAL A 5 -59.61 24.68 -23.05
N PRO A 6 -59.49 23.48 -22.49
CA PRO A 6 -58.81 23.28 -21.19
C PRO A 6 -57.31 23.34 -21.35
N ALA A 7 -56.62 23.94 -20.36
CA ALA A 7 -55.17 24.07 -20.23
C ALA A 7 -54.47 22.71 -19.97
N PRO A 8 -53.23 22.52 -20.43
CA PRO A 8 -52.49 21.29 -20.18
C PRO A 8 -52.01 21.19 -18.72
N ARG A 9 -52.11 19.99 -18.14
CA ARG A 9 -51.62 19.66 -16.81
C ARG A 9 -50.10 19.63 -16.80
N PRO A 10 -49.41 20.10 -15.73
CA PRO A 10 -47.97 19.93 -15.61
C PRO A 10 -47.65 18.46 -15.37
N GLY A 11 -46.83 17.88 -16.24
CA GLY A 11 -46.28 16.55 -16.09
C GLY A 11 -45.27 16.51 -14.94
N GLY A 12 -45.63 15.83 -13.85
CA GLY A 12 -44.71 15.47 -12.78
C GLY A 12 -43.74 14.44 -13.28
N GLY A 13 -42.55 14.88 -13.66
CA GLY A 13 -41.39 13.98 -13.85
C GLY A 13 -40.89 13.55 -12.50
N THR A 14 -41.31 12.39 -12.00
CA THR A 14 -40.63 11.68 -10.94
C THR A 14 -39.35 11.12 -11.53
N GLY A 15 -38.25 11.85 -11.36
CA GLY A 15 -36.91 11.29 -11.57
C GLY A 15 -36.73 10.11 -10.61
N THR A 16 -36.81 8.90 -11.13
CA THR A 16 -36.40 7.71 -10.40
C THR A 16 -34.93 7.87 -10.07
N ALA A 17 -34.62 8.09 -8.78
CA ALA A 17 -33.29 7.83 -8.25
C ALA A 17 -32.95 6.41 -8.70
N ARG A 18 -31.94 6.27 -9.54
CA ARG A 18 -31.34 4.97 -9.81
C ARG A 18 -30.77 4.52 -8.49
N ASP A 19 -31.42 3.56 -7.84
CA ASP A 19 -30.82 2.78 -6.77
C ASP A 19 -29.52 2.22 -7.34
N VAL A 20 -28.40 2.81 -6.94
CA VAL A 20 -27.08 2.23 -7.14
C VAL A 20 -27.10 1.00 -6.26
N ILE A 21 -27.37 -0.14 -6.87
CA ILE A 21 -27.19 -1.45 -6.21
C ILE A 21 -25.68 -1.48 -5.90
N GLN A 22 -25.34 -1.09 -4.68
CA GLN A 22 -23.99 -1.23 -4.16
C GLN A 22 -23.76 -2.73 -4.03
N SER A 23 -22.96 -3.31 -4.91
CA SER A 23 -22.55 -4.70 -4.78
C SER A 23 -21.91 -4.89 -3.40
N ALA A 24 -22.15 -6.05 -2.77
CA ALA A 24 -21.49 -6.36 -1.49
C ALA A 24 -19.97 -6.16 -1.65
N PRO A 25 -19.30 -5.57 -0.66
CA PRO A 25 -17.85 -5.40 -0.70
C PRO A 25 -17.17 -6.73 -1.03
N MET A 26 -16.13 -6.68 -1.86
CA MET A 26 -15.31 -7.86 -2.09
C MET A 26 -14.49 -8.19 -0.84
N PRO A 27 -14.11 -9.47 -0.65
CA PRO A 27 -13.25 -9.85 0.47
C PRO A 27 -11.98 -9.00 0.53
N PRO A 28 -11.34 -8.91 1.70
CA PRO A 28 -10.08 -8.20 1.83
C PRO A 28 -9.02 -8.77 0.89
N LEU A 29 -8.10 -7.92 0.41
CA LEU A 29 -7.08 -8.25 -0.57
C LEU A 29 -5.74 -8.53 0.12
N HIS A 30 -5.13 -9.67 -0.18
CA HIS A 30 -3.76 -10.03 0.19
C HIS A 30 -2.86 -9.90 -1.04
N ILE A 31 -2.09 -8.84 -1.11
CA ILE A 31 -1.26 -8.47 -2.27
C ILE A 31 0.17 -9.01 -2.11
N GLY A 32 0.72 -9.57 -3.20
CA GLY A 32 2.02 -10.23 -3.16
C GLY A 32 2.00 -11.49 -2.30
N SER A 33 0.92 -12.27 -2.41
CA SER A 33 0.65 -13.38 -1.51
C SER A 33 1.70 -14.51 -1.57
N GLY A 34 2.44 -14.62 -2.67
CA GLY A 34 3.37 -15.71 -2.87
C GLY A 34 2.70 -17.07 -2.67
N ASN A 35 3.32 -17.92 -1.88
CA ASN A 35 2.79 -19.24 -1.49
C ASN A 35 1.91 -19.18 -0.22
N VAL A 36 1.65 -18.01 0.32
CA VAL A 36 0.86 -17.83 1.55
C VAL A 36 -0.58 -17.57 1.19
N ARG A 37 -1.46 -18.50 1.55
CA ARG A 37 -2.90 -18.32 1.39
C ARG A 37 -3.51 -17.85 2.71
N LEU A 38 -4.18 -16.72 2.70
CA LEU A 38 -5.03 -16.25 3.80
C LEU A 38 -6.48 -16.67 3.53
N PRO A 39 -7.07 -17.54 4.36
CA PRO A 39 -8.48 -17.92 4.21
C PRO A 39 -9.41 -16.73 4.38
N GLY A 40 -10.39 -16.59 3.48
CA GLY A 40 -11.34 -15.46 3.51
C GLY A 40 -10.81 -14.17 2.87
N TRP A 41 -9.57 -14.19 2.38
CA TRP A 41 -8.96 -13.10 1.62
C TRP A 41 -8.91 -13.46 0.13
N THR A 42 -8.92 -12.46 -0.74
CA THR A 42 -8.57 -12.62 -2.15
C THR A 42 -7.05 -12.52 -2.25
N ASN A 43 -6.38 -13.66 -2.49
CA ASN A 43 -4.92 -13.75 -2.56
C ASN A 43 -4.46 -13.42 -3.98
N VAL A 44 -3.63 -12.39 -4.11
CA VAL A 44 -3.21 -11.81 -5.38
C VAL A 44 -1.69 -11.89 -5.52
N ASP A 45 -1.21 -12.42 -6.64
CA ASP A 45 0.21 -12.46 -6.96
C ASP A 45 0.41 -12.35 -8.49
N VAL A 46 1.60 -11.93 -8.92
CA VAL A 46 1.97 -11.92 -10.33
C VAL A 46 2.25 -13.33 -10.87
N GLN A 47 2.57 -14.26 -9.99
CA GLN A 47 2.87 -15.65 -10.32
C GLN A 47 1.66 -16.54 -10.07
N ALA A 48 1.45 -17.51 -10.96
CA ALA A 48 0.43 -18.58 -10.82
C ALA A 48 0.90 -19.61 -9.79
N LEU A 49 0.79 -19.29 -8.49
CA LEU A 49 1.19 -20.17 -7.40
C LEU A 49 -0.03 -20.84 -6.74
N PRO A 50 0.16 -22.01 -6.08
CA PRO A 50 -0.92 -22.61 -5.31
C PRO A 50 -1.45 -21.67 -4.23
N GLY A 51 -2.78 -21.43 -4.23
CA GLY A 51 -3.44 -20.54 -3.28
C GLY A 51 -3.62 -19.09 -3.74
N VAL A 52 -3.09 -18.72 -4.90
CA VAL A 52 -3.37 -17.44 -5.56
C VAL A 52 -4.75 -17.51 -6.21
N ASP A 53 -5.62 -16.57 -5.86
CA ASP A 53 -6.97 -16.47 -6.39
C ASP A 53 -7.02 -15.56 -7.64
N VAL A 54 -6.17 -14.52 -7.69
CA VAL A 54 -6.05 -13.57 -8.80
C VAL A 54 -4.60 -13.43 -9.23
N ILE A 55 -4.31 -13.70 -10.51
CA ILE A 55 -2.98 -13.49 -11.09
C ILE A 55 -2.96 -12.10 -11.72
N ALA A 56 -2.21 -11.17 -11.14
CA ALA A 56 -2.13 -9.79 -11.61
C ALA A 56 -0.78 -9.15 -11.29
N ASP A 57 -0.27 -8.37 -12.24
CA ASP A 57 0.84 -7.44 -12.01
C ASP A 57 0.28 -6.13 -11.44
N VAL A 58 0.27 -6.03 -10.12
CA VAL A 58 -0.32 -4.89 -9.41
C VAL A 58 0.51 -3.60 -9.51
N SER A 59 1.74 -3.64 -10.04
CA SER A 59 2.47 -2.43 -10.44
C SER A 59 1.79 -1.69 -11.59
N LYS A 60 0.94 -2.38 -12.35
CA LYS A 60 0.11 -1.85 -13.43
C LYS A 60 -1.28 -1.39 -12.97
N GLY A 61 -1.55 -1.47 -11.67
CA GLY A 61 -2.83 -1.13 -11.04
C GLY A 61 -3.64 -2.34 -10.60
N LEU A 62 -4.75 -2.06 -9.89
CA LEU A 62 -5.66 -3.07 -9.35
C LEU A 62 -6.94 -3.19 -10.22
N GLY A 63 -6.77 -3.34 -11.54
CA GLY A 63 -7.87 -3.35 -12.51
C GLY A 63 -8.90 -4.47 -12.33
N PHE A 64 -8.60 -5.49 -11.51
CA PHE A 64 -9.53 -6.56 -11.14
C PHE A 64 -10.51 -6.15 -10.02
N ALA A 65 -10.27 -5.02 -9.33
CA ALA A 65 -11.08 -4.52 -8.24
C ALA A 65 -11.72 -3.16 -8.60
N GLU A 66 -13.02 -3.04 -8.35
CA GLU A 66 -13.75 -1.80 -8.58
C GLU A 66 -13.37 -0.73 -7.54
N THR A 67 -13.68 0.53 -7.84
CA THR A 67 -13.53 1.63 -6.88
C THR A 67 -14.43 1.39 -5.66
N ALA A 68 -13.88 1.59 -4.46
CA ALA A 68 -14.59 1.42 -3.19
C ALA A 68 -15.27 0.04 -3.05
N SER A 69 -14.55 -1.03 -3.39
CA SER A 69 -15.06 -2.41 -3.34
C SER A 69 -14.38 -3.27 -2.28
N ALA A 70 -13.13 -3.01 -1.88
CA ALA A 70 -12.37 -3.87 -0.98
C ALA A 70 -12.55 -3.46 0.49
N GLU A 71 -12.77 -4.44 1.37
CA GLU A 71 -12.94 -4.21 2.82
C GLU A 71 -11.63 -3.86 3.53
N ALA A 72 -10.51 -4.38 3.07
CA ALA A 72 -9.17 -4.12 3.57
C ALA A 72 -8.11 -4.55 2.55
N VAL A 73 -6.87 -4.08 2.74
CA VAL A 73 -5.71 -4.54 1.97
C VAL A 73 -4.57 -4.89 2.94
N PHE A 74 -3.90 -6.01 2.67
CA PHE A 74 -2.67 -6.42 3.34
C PHE A 74 -1.60 -6.71 2.30
N ALA A 75 -0.38 -6.20 2.52
CA ALA A 75 0.79 -6.52 1.71
C ALA A 75 2.02 -6.60 2.62
N GLU A 76 2.65 -7.79 2.64
CA GLU A 76 3.84 -8.07 3.43
C GLU A 76 5.05 -8.18 2.52
N HIS A 77 6.12 -7.44 2.84
CA HIS A 77 7.37 -7.45 2.07
C HIS A 77 7.13 -7.35 0.56
N PHE A 78 6.35 -6.35 0.18
CA PHE A 78 5.92 -6.15 -1.20
C PHE A 78 6.39 -4.79 -1.75
N LEU A 79 6.23 -3.73 -0.97
CA LEU A 79 6.43 -2.35 -1.43
C LEU A 79 7.87 -2.08 -1.88
N GLU A 80 8.85 -2.70 -1.22
CA GLU A 80 10.28 -2.59 -1.55
C GLU A 80 10.67 -3.22 -2.88
N HIS A 81 9.82 -4.08 -3.44
CA HIS A 81 10.03 -4.70 -4.75
C HIS A 81 9.54 -3.85 -5.92
N LEU A 82 8.85 -2.76 -5.64
CA LEU A 82 8.41 -1.80 -6.64
C LEU A 82 9.43 -0.67 -6.80
N ALA A 83 9.58 -0.16 -8.03
CA ALA A 83 10.19 1.14 -8.22
C ALA A 83 9.36 2.20 -7.47
N VAL A 84 9.98 3.27 -7.01
CA VAL A 84 9.31 4.22 -6.12
C VAL A 84 8.06 4.84 -6.75
N ASP A 85 8.07 5.14 -8.06
CA ASP A 85 6.89 5.65 -8.76
C ASP A 85 5.77 4.61 -8.86
N ASP A 86 6.12 3.34 -9.12
CA ASP A 86 5.15 2.24 -9.13
C ASP A 86 4.57 2.00 -7.73
N ALA A 87 5.38 2.16 -6.69
CA ALA A 87 4.93 2.06 -5.30
C ALA A 87 3.91 3.17 -4.95
N LEU A 88 4.16 4.41 -5.37
CA LEU A 88 3.19 5.50 -5.21
C LEU A 88 1.91 5.24 -6.01
N GLY A 89 2.03 4.73 -7.24
CA GLY A 89 0.90 4.30 -8.06
C GLY A 89 0.09 3.20 -7.39
N PHE A 90 0.77 2.20 -6.81
CA PHE A 90 0.14 1.13 -6.04
C PHE A 90 -0.64 1.67 -4.84
N LEU A 91 -0.07 2.59 -4.05
CA LEU A 91 -0.76 3.17 -2.90
C LEU A 91 -2.03 3.95 -3.30
N LEU A 92 -2.00 4.66 -4.44
CA LEU A 92 -3.18 5.33 -5.01
C LEU A 92 -4.25 4.31 -5.42
N GLU A 93 -3.86 3.21 -6.04
CA GLU A 93 -4.79 2.14 -6.43
C GLU A 93 -5.38 1.43 -5.21
N VAL A 94 -4.58 1.17 -4.16
CA VAL A 94 -5.07 0.66 -2.88
C VAL A 94 -6.09 1.63 -2.27
N HIS A 95 -5.78 2.94 -2.27
CA HIS A 95 -6.73 3.94 -1.83
C HIS A 95 -8.02 3.92 -2.67
N ARG A 96 -7.92 3.81 -3.99
CA ARG A 96 -9.09 3.76 -4.89
C ARG A 96 -10.01 2.58 -4.57
N VAL A 97 -9.44 1.38 -4.43
CA VAL A 97 -10.24 0.15 -4.25
C VAL A 97 -10.83 -0.02 -2.86
N LEU A 98 -10.22 0.53 -1.82
CA LEU A 98 -10.74 0.45 -0.46
C LEU A 98 -12.10 1.15 -0.33
N VAL A 99 -13.04 0.57 0.42
CA VAL A 99 -14.27 1.27 0.81
C VAL A 99 -13.94 2.44 1.74
N PRO A 100 -14.77 3.49 1.83
CA PRO A 100 -14.51 4.63 2.72
C PRO A 100 -14.27 4.21 4.17
N GLY A 101 -13.19 4.71 4.77
CA GLY A 101 -12.81 4.40 6.15
C GLY A 101 -12.17 3.03 6.37
N ALA A 102 -12.01 2.23 5.32
CA ALA A 102 -11.28 0.95 5.40
C ALA A 102 -9.77 1.17 5.59
N TRP A 103 -9.06 0.10 5.92
CA TRP A 103 -7.66 0.15 6.31
C TRP A 103 -6.78 -0.66 5.37
N VAL A 104 -5.56 -0.19 5.20
CA VAL A 104 -4.46 -0.97 4.62
C VAL A 104 -3.46 -1.31 5.73
N ARG A 105 -2.86 -2.51 5.65
CA ARG A 105 -1.70 -2.91 6.46
C ARG A 105 -0.55 -3.28 5.53
N LEU A 106 0.59 -2.64 5.74
CA LEU A 106 1.82 -2.82 4.94
C LEU A 106 2.96 -3.19 5.85
N SER A 107 3.83 -4.09 5.40
CA SER A 107 5.13 -4.28 6.04
C SER A 107 6.25 -4.23 5.01
N THR A 108 7.40 -3.66 5.39
CA THR A 108 8.58 -3.48 4.53
C THR A 108 9.85 -3.38 5.38
N PRO A 109 11.04 -3.77 4.90
CA PRO A 109 12.29 -3.56 5.60
C PRO A 109 12.53 -2.09 5.94
N ASN A 110 13.07 -1.84 7.12
CA ASN A 110 13.38 -0.49 7.60
C ASN A 110 14.80 -0.07 7.18
N LEU A 111 14.88 0.95 6.31
CA LEU A 111 16.16 1.51 5.88
C LEU A 111 17.04 1.98 7.06
N ASP A 112 16.44 2.62 8.07
CA ASP A 112 17.18 3.14 9.21
C ASP A 112 17.80 2.01 10.04
N TRP A 113 17.07 0.88 10.19
CA TRP A 113 17.61 -0.31 10.84
C TRP A 113 18.76 -0.92 10.05
N VAL A 114 18.62 -1.03 8.71
CA VAL A 114 19.68 -1.54 7.82
C VAL A 114 20.94 -0.70 7.96
N TRP A 115 20.77 0.62 7.91
CA TRP A 115 21.89 1.54 8.02
C TRP A 115 22.58 1.44 9.39
N ARG A 116 21.82 1.56 10.46
CA ARG A 116 22.36 1.52 11.83
C ARG A 116 22.98 0.19 12.18
N SER A 117 22.40 -0.91 11.74
CA SER A 117 22.85 -2.25 12.07
C SER A 117 24.10 -2.67 11.29
N HIS A 118 24.23 -2.21 10.05
CA HIS A 118 25.29 -2.68 9.15
C HIS A 118 26.38 -1.65 8.86
N TYR A 119 26.08 -0.34 8.95
CA TYR A 119 27.09 0.67 8.64
C TYR A 119 28.22 0.67 9.66
N ARG A 120 29.49 0.61 9.18
CA ARG A 120 30.69 0.62 10.00
C ARG A 120 31.74 1.54 9.39
N VAL A 121 32.08 2.61 10.12
CA VAL A 121 33.20 3.50 9.77
C VAL A 121 34.49 2.95 10.34
N GLU A 122 34.45 2.45 11.59
CA GLU A 122 35.54 1.89 12.34
C GLU A 122 35.46 0.35 12.42
N GLY A 123 36.49 -0.31 12.85
CA GLY A 123 36.58 -1.75 12.97
C GLY A 123 37.61 -2.39 12.04
N GLU A 124 37.78 -3.69 12.19
CA GLU A 124 38.73 -4.47 11.39
C GLU A 124 38.31 -4.57 9.92
N PRO A 125 39.28 -4.73 8.97
CA PRO A 125 38.98 -4.83 7.54
C PRO A 125 37.95 -5.90 7.19
N ALA A 126 37.88 -6.99 7.92
CA ALA A 126 36.90 -8.07 7.71
C ALA A 126 35.47 -7.58 8.05
N GLU A 127 35.27 -6.90 9.18
CA GLU A 127 34.01 -6.38 9.64
C GLU A 127 33.48 -5.31 8.68
N LYS A 128 34.35 -4.43 8.18
CA LYS A 128 33.99 -3.42 7.18
C LYS A 128 33.55 -4.04 5.86
N ARG A 129 34.21 -5.12 5.42
CA ARG A 129 33.76 -5.84 4.20
C ARG A 129 32.40 -6.51 4.40
N GLU A 130 32.20 -7.15 5.55
CA GLU A 130 30.92 -7.77 5.88
C GLU A 130 29.78 -6.73 5.93
N ALA A 131 30.01 -5.59 6.58
CA ALA A 131 29.07 -4.47 6.62
C ALA A 131 28.69 -3.98 5.20
N ALA A 132 29.68 -3.80 4.33
CA ALA A 132 29.43 -3.43 2.94
C ALA A 132 28.59 -4.47 2.19
N LEU A 133 28.85 -5.76 2.38
CA LEU A 133 28.06 -6.83 1.79
C LEU A 133 26.63 -6.86 2.35
N ALA A 134 26.46 -6.65 3.64
CA ALA A 134 25.15 -6.64 4.30
C ALA A 134 24.28 -5.49 3.80
N ILE A 135 24.83 -4.28 3.67
CA ILE A 135 24.12 -3.12 3.11
C ILE A 135 23.71 -3.39 1.65
N ASN A 136 24.64 -3.85 0.81
CA ASN A 136 24.34 -4.15 -0.59
C ASN A 136 23.33 -5.28 -0.73
N ARG A 137 23.35 -6.28 0.15
CA ARG A 137 22.33 -7.34 0.21
C ARG A 137 20.97 -6.78 0.54
N ALA A 138 20.87 -5.85 1.51
CA ALA A 138 19.60 -5.22 1.85
C ALA A 138 19.00 -4.43 0.68
N PHE A 139 19.84 -3.75 -0.13
CA PHE A 139 19.40 -2.98 -1.30
C PHE A 139 19.15 -3.84 -2.54
N ARG A 140 19.95 -4.89 -2.78
CA ARG A 140 19.93 -5.65 -4.04
C ARG A 140 19.52 -7.11 -3.86
N GLY A 141 19.62 -7.63 -2.66
CA GLY A 141 19.09 -8.93 -2.31
C GLY A 141 17.59 -8.96 -2.50
N TRP A 142 17.05 -10.12 -2.79
CA TRP A 142 15.60 -10.31 -2.97
C TRP A 142 14.95 -9.39 -4.01
N ARG A 143 15.73 -8.70 -4.87
CA ARG A 143 15.27 -7.77 -5.92
C ARG A 143 14.61 -6.51 -5.39
N HIS A 144 15.05 -6.00 -4.23
CA HIS A 144 14.58 -4.72 -3.75
C HIS A 144 14.93 -3.60 -4.72
N GLN A 145 14.00 -2.69 -4.94
CA GLN A 145 14.16 -1.52 -5.80
C GLN A 145 14.22 -0.22 -4.99
N PHE A 146 13.52 -0.18 -3.85
CA PHE A 146 13.52 0.98 -2.96
C PHE A 146 13.36 0.54 -1.50
N LEU A 147 14.20 1.05 -0.61
CA LEU A 147 14.05 0.83 0.84
C LEU A 147 13.41 2.03 1.49
N TRP A 148 12.46 1.75 2.35
CA TRP A 148 11.64 2.73 3.03
C TRP A 148 12.14 2.99 4.45
N ASN A 149 12.13 4.24 4.90
CA ASN A 149 12.11 4.56 6.32
C ASN A 149 10.71 5.04 6.72
N ARG A 150 10.55 5.30 8.01
CA ARG A 150 9.24 5.66 8.57
C ARG A 150 8.69 6.95 7.97
N GLU A 151 9.53 7.97 7.82
CA GLU A 151 9.17 9.29 7.31
C GLU A 151 8.75 9.23 5.84
N MET A 152 9.51 8.49 5.03
CA MET A 152 9.21 8.33 3.61
C MET A 152 7.91 7.54 3.39
N LEU A 153 7.71 6.45 4.15
CA LEU A 153 6.47 5.67 4.06
C LEU A 153 5.26 6.46 4.56
N ALA A 154 5.42 7.23 5.65
CA ALA A 154 4.36 8.11 6.16
C ALA A 154 3.97 9.18 5.14
N ALA A 155 4.96 9.83 4.50
CA ALA A 155 4.72 10.82 3.46
C ALA A 155 4.01 10.22 2.23
N ALA A 156 4.39 9.01 1.83
CA ALA A 156 3.75 8.30 0.72
C ALA A 156 2.29 7.94 1.01
N LEU A 157 2.01 7.46 2.22
CA LEU A 157 0.65 7.15 2.68
C LEU A 157 -0.22 8.43 2.74
N ASP A 158 0.29 9.51 3.37
CA ASP A 158 -0.41 10.79 3.47
C ASP A 158 -0.70 11.38 2.08
N GLY A 159 0.31 11.37 1.19
CA GLY A 159 0.14 11.83 -0.20
C GLY A 159 -0.88 11.02 -0.99
N ALA A 160 -0.98 9.72 -0.75
CA ALA A 160 -1.96 8.85 -1.38
C ALA A 160 -3.38 8.97 -0.79
N GLY A 161 -3.56 9.77 0.28
CA GLY A 161 -4.87 10.04 0.88
C GLY A 161 -5.21 9.16 2.08
N PHE A 162 -4.21 8.53 2.69
CA PHE A 162 -4.41 7.79 3.93
C PHE A 162 -4.23 8.71 5.14
N ASP A 163 -5.06 8.53 6.14
CA ASP A 163 -4.98 9.19 7.44
C ASP A 163 -4.79 8.18 8.59
N ALA A 164 -4.70 8.65 9.82
CA ALA A 164 -4.60 7.82 11.02
C ALA A 164 -3.53 6.72 10.91
N VAL A 165 -2.34 7.04 10.38
CA VAL A 165 -1.22 6.10 10.27
C VAL A 165 -0.81 5.62 11.66
N ARG A 166 -0.79 4.29 11.85
CA ARG A 166 -0.37 3.61 13.08
C ARG A 166 0.84 2.73 12.78
N TRP A 167 1.83 2.82 13.63
CA TRP A 167 2.98 1.91 13.59
C TRP A 167 2.72 0.75 14.53
N CYS A 168 2.77 -0.46 13.99
CA CYS A 168 2.43 -1.67 14.71
C CYS A 168 3.66 -2.56 14.92
N ARG A 169 3.57 -3.48 15.88
CA ARG A 169 4.48 -4.60 15.98
C ARG A 169 3.94 -5.79 15.18
N ARG A 170 4.83 -6.74 14.88
CA ARG A 170 4.46 -8.00 14.22
C ARG A 170 3.34 -8.71 14.96
N GLY A 171 2.31 -9.10 14.23
CA GLY A 171 1.14 -9.81 14.75
C GLY A 171 0.18 -8.97 15.59
N GLU A 172 0.56 -7.75 16.00
CA GLU A 172 -0.29 -6.86 16.80
C GLU A 172 -1.12 -5.94 15.90
N SER A 173 -2.40 -5.83 16.22
CA SER A 173 -3.32 -4.86 15.61
C SER A 173 -4.51 -4.59 16.53
N GLU A 174 -5.01 -3.36 16.53
CA GLU A 174 -6.32 -3.03 17.10
C GLU A 174 -7.45 -3.62 16.26
N LEU A 175 -7.22 -3.83 14.97
CA LEU A 175 -8.17 -4.43 14.03
C LEU A 175 -8.01 -5.95 14.01
N PRO A 176 -9.00 -6.73 14.47
CA PRO A 176 -8.89 -8.19 14.53
C PRO A 176 -8.49 -8.83 13.19
N LEU A 177 -8.90 -8.21 12.07
CA LEU A 177 -8.63 -8.68 10.72
C LEU A 177 -7.12 -8.72 10.39
N PHE A 178 -6.32 -7.87 11.02
CA PHE A 178 -4.89 -7.73 10.74
C PHE A 178 -3.97 -8.42 11.75
N ARG A 179 -4.53 -9.10 12.74
CA ARG A 179 -3.73 -9.81 13.75
C ARG A 179 -3.07 -11.04 13.18
N ASP A 180 -1.83 -11.28 13.56
CA ASP A 180 -1.05 -12.48 13.25
C ASP A 180 -0.92 -12.79 11.75
N LEU A 181 -0.93 -11.77 10.89
CA LEU A 181 -0.82 -11.95 9.44
C LEU A 181 0.63 -12.13 8.97
N GLU A 182 1.59 -11.41 9.58
CA GLU A 182 2.97 -11.44 9.14
C GLU A 182 3.63 -12.79 9.33
N ARG A 183 4.40 -13.20 8.32
CA ARG A 183 5.16 -14.45 8.27
C ARG A 183 6.65 -14.24 8.46
N HIS A 184 7.16 -13.08 8.09
CA HIS A 184 8.58 -12.77 8.23
C HIS A 184 8.94 -12.50 9.68
N ASP A 185 10.05 -13.11 10.13
CA ASP A 185 10.56 -12.89 11.47
C ASP A 185 11.23 -11.51 11.56
N THR A 186 11.16 -10.94 12.76
CA THR A 186 11.86 -9.70 13.10
C THR A 186 13.14 -10.05 13.88
N TYR A 187 14.20 -9.28 13.67
CA TYR A 187 15.51 -9.53 14.29
C TYR A 187 16.03 -8.27 14.97
N GLY A 188 16.43 -8.41 16.24
CA GLY A 188 17.11 -7.33 16.95
C GLY A 188 16.28 -6.06 17.11
N ASP A 189 14.96 -6.20 17.20
CA ASP A 189 14.02 -5.09 17.28
C ASP A 189 14.11 -4.34 18.60
N SER A 190 14.05 -3.02 18.49
CA SER A 190 13.63 -2.13 19.56
C SER A 190 12.42 -1.32 19.07
N ASP A 191 11.63 -0.81 20.01
CA ASP A 191 10.44 0.00 19.67
C ASP A 191 10.80 1.23 18.82
N ASP A 192 11.98 1.82 19.10
CA ASP A 192 12.48 3.00 18.39
C ASP A 192 13.08 2.69 17.02
N LEU A 193 13.55 1.46 16.82
CA LEU A 193 14.22 1.05 15.58
C LEU A 193 13.86 -0.40 15.20
N PRO A 194 12.64 -0.64 14.72
CA PRO A 194 12.24 -1.97 14.28
C PRO A 194 12.96 -2.38 13.01
N HIS A 195 13.26 -3.67 12.87
CA HIS A 195 13.82 -4.27 11.64
C HIS A 195 12.88 -4.11 10.46
N ILE A 196 11.59 -4.28 10.71
CA ILE A 196 10.51 -4.18 9.72
C ILE A 196 9.57 -3.06 10.15
N LEU A 197 9.27 -2.15 9.23
CA LEU A 197 8.18 -1.19 9.40
C LEU A 197 6.86 -1.90 9.15
N ILE A 198 5.94 -1.79 10.08
CA ILE A 198 4.57 -2.28 9.93
C ILE A 198 3.65 -1.08 10.15
N ALA A 199 2.96 -0.69 9.09
CA ALA A 199 2.06 0.46 9.09
C ALA A 199 0.63 0.02 8.82
N GLU A 200 -0.30 0.50 9.64
CA GLU A 200 -1.73 0.51 9.33
C GLU A 200 -2.15 1.94 9.01
N ALA A 201 -2.89 2.11 7.92
CA ALA A 201 -3.38 3.42 7.54
C ALA A 201 -4.82 3.34 7.07
N ARG A 202 -5.63 4.32 7.48
CA ARG A 202 -7.05 4.38 7.13
C ARG A 202 -7.24 5.18 5.86
N LYS A 203 -8.13 4.73 4.98
CA LYS A 203 -8.56 5.52 3.83
C LYS A 203 -9.25 6.81 4.30
N GLY A 204 -8.62 7.94 4.00
CA GLY A 204 -9.09 9.30 4.20
C GLY A 204 -9.37 9.99 2.86
N GLU A 205 -9.17 11.29 2.84
CA GLU A 205 -9.33 12.10 1.64
C GLU A 205 -7.98 12.29 0.92
N PRO A 206 -7.94 12.19 -0.41
CA PRO A 206 -6.72 12.45 -1.17
C PRO A 206 -6.19 13.87 -0.95
N THR A 207 -4.86 14.00 -0.92
CA THR A 207 -4.15 15.28 -0.82
C THR A 207 -3.20 15.46 -2.01
N PRO A 208 -3.73 15.79 -3.22
CA PRO A 208 -2.94 15.83 -4.45
C PRO A 208 -1.69 16.72 -4.36
N GLU A 209 -1.77 17.84 -3.65
CA GLU A 209 -0.65 18.79 -3.49
C GLU A 209 0.51 18.15 -2.72
N ARG A 210 0.21 17.33 -1.70
CA ARG A 210 1.24 16.61 -0.93
C ARG A 210 1.88 15.51 -1.75
N LEU A 211 1.08 14.80 -2.54
CA LEU A 211 1.59 13.77 -3.44
C LEU A 211 2.51 14.37 -4.51
N GLU A 212 2.13 15.48 -5.11
CA GLU A 212 2.97 16.17 -6.12
C GLU A 212 4.26 16.72 -5.49
N ALA A 213 4.18 17.26 -4.28
CA ALA A 213 5.38 17.70 -3.55
C ALA A 213 6.34 16.53 -3.26
N LEU A 214 5.80 15.37 -2.85
CA LEU A 214 6.58 14.16 -2.65
C LEU A 214 7.21 13.66 -3.94
N ARG A 215 6.44 13.61 -5.04
CA ARG A 215 6.95 13.23 -6.37
C ARG A 215 8.07 14.14 -6.83
N GLY A 216 7.91 15.45 -6.64
CA GLY A 216 8.97 16.41 -6.94
C GLY A 216 10.25 16.12 -6.16
N ALA A 217 10.15 15.89 -4.85
CA ALA A 217 11.29 15.56 -4.02
C ALA A 217 11.98 14.23 -4.41
N ILE A 218 11.20 13.22 -4.82
CA ILE A 218 11.73 11.95 -5.34
C ILE A 218 12.42 12.16 -6.68
N GLN A 219 11.81 12.92 -7.58
CA GLN A 219 12.38 13.23 -8.88
C GLN A 219 13.74 13.91 -8.74
N ASP A 220 13.80 15.01 -7.98
CA ASP A 220 15.00 15.82 -7.80
C ASP A 220 16.08 15.09 -6.97
N GLY A 221 15.66 14.41 -5.89
CA GLY A 221 16.57 13.79 -4.93
C GLY A 221 17.02 12.37 -5.28
N PHE A 222 16.34 11.68 -6.20
CA PHE A 222 16.63 10.29 -6.51
C PHE A 222 16.58 9.97 -8.00
N LEU A 223 15.45 10.16 -8.69
CA LEU A 223 15.30 9.68 -10.07
C LEU A 223 16.19 10.40 -11.06
N ASP A 224 16.45 11.69 -10.89
CA ASP A 224 17.34 12.44 -11.78
C ASP A 224 18.78 11.95 -11.70
N HIS A 225 19.19 11.34 -10.57
CA HIS A 225 20.49 10.72 -10.38
C HIS A 225 20.59 9.27 -10.88
N MET A 226 19.47 8.70 -11.38
CA MET A 226 19.44 7.34 -11.92
C MET A 226 19.50 7.30 -13.46
N LYS A 227 19.58 8.47 -14.12
CA LYS A 227 19.47 8.58 -15.58
C LYS A 227 20.81 8.49 -16.32
N ASP A 228 21.94 8.35 -15.63
CA ASP A 228 23.30 8.29 -16.22
C ASP A 228 23.81 6.85 -16.41
#